data_6c555932225800a994ef79e8b3539d6d
#
_entry.id   6c555932225800a994ef79e8b3539d6d
#
_cell.length_a   1.000
_cell.length_b   1.000
_cell.length_c   1.000
_cell.angle_alpha   90.00
_cell.angle_beta   90.00
_cell.angle_gamma   90.00
#
_symmetry.space_group_name_H-M   'P 1'
#
loop_
_entity.id
_entity.type
_entity.pdbx_description
1 polymer ?
#
loop_
_entity_poly.entity_id
_entity_poly.type
_entity_poly.pdbx_seq_one_letter_code
_entity_poly.pdbx_strand_id
1 'polypeptide(L)'
;LFLISLKLGITSFGGPSAHLGFFQQMYVNKQRWIKNEDYAQLVALAQFLPGPASSQVGIAIGYYKAKILGSFVSFIGFTAPSALFLMGFALWLNNNPLSTNFSWIQGLKLVAVVIVFHAILTMKTSIIKSKLQWAIFISSTAVILFITVPFIHLYVLLLAILAGLFIRIENGTKENKTPFLLSKKNGIIFLSIFFFLLIILPLSTLVTNNSTIHLLDSFYRTGALVFGGGHVVLPLLQTEFVNTNLIDESIFLAGYGMTQAMPGPLFTFATFIGTSLHGVLGGIIATFAIFLPGYLLILGVYPFWQWCMNNARLQTSIQLMNAAVIGLLAAIW
;
A
#
# COMPACT_ATOMS: atom_id res chain seq x y z
N LEU A 1 17.56 -13.35 9.35
CA LEU A 1 16.63 -12.49 8.64
C LEU A 1 15.23 -12.57 9.25
N PHE A 2 14.60 -13.77 9.33
CA PHE A 2 13.24 -13.96 9.85
C PHE A 2 13.06 -13.33 11.25
N LEU A 3 13.90 -13.67 12.22
CA LEU A 3 13.79 -13.14 13.58
C LEU A 3 13.91 -11.61 13.66
N ILE A 4 14.71 -11.00 12.80
CA ILE A 4 14.86 -9.55 12.74
C ILE A 4 13.59 -8.93 12.15
N SER A 5 13.05 -9.49 11.05
CA SER A 5 11.81 -9.01 10.44
C SER A 5 10.62 -9.23 11.39
N LEU A 6 10.57 -10.35 12.10
CA LEU A 6 9.56 -10.64 13.12
C LEU A 6 9.61 -9.61 14.27
N LYS A 7 10.81 -9.32 14.76
CA LYS A 7 11.00 -8.27 15.77
C LYS A 7 10.47 -6.92 15.29
N LEU A 8 10.81 -6.54 14.05
CA LEU A 8 10.29 -5.30 13.45
C LEU A 8 8.77 -5.34 13.33
N GLY A 9 8.18 -6.47 12.93
CA GLY A 9 6.72 -6.64 12.84
C GLY A 9 5.99 -6.46 14.17
N ILE A 10 6.64 -6.81 15.30
CA ILE A 10 6.05 -6.69 16.65
C ILE A 10 6.33 -5.33 17.28
N THR A 11 7.41 -4.64 16.89
CA THR A 11 7.84 -3.42 17.58
C THR A 11 7.67 -2.13 16.79
N SER A 12 7.37 -2.21 15.49
CA SER A 12 7.25 -1.01 14.65
C SER A 12 5.83 -0.46 14.70
N PHE A 13 5.61 0.56 15.51
CA PHE A 13 4.38 1.33 15.58
C PHE A 13 4.49 2.63 14.76
N GLY A 14 3.35 3.26 14.44
CA GLY A 14 3.32 4.63 13.90
C GLY A 14 3.31 4.71 12.36
N GLY A 15 2.99 3.62 11.68
CA GLY A 15 2.77 3.60 10.24
C GLY A 15 4.04 3.66 9.37
N PRO A 16 3.89 3.80 8.04
CA PRO A 16 5.00 3.60 7.09
C PRO A 16 6.23 4.46 7.34
N SER A 17 6.07 5.73 7.70
CA SER A 17 7.18 6.65 7.94
C SER A 17 8.02 6.24 9.17
N ALA A 18 7.35 5.84 10.25
CA ALA A 18 8.01 5.37 11.45
C ALA A 18 8.72 4.02 11.18
N HIS A 19 8.07 3.12 10.44
CA HIS A 19 8.66 1.83 10.05
C HIS A 19 9.99 2.01 9.31
N LEU A 20 10.06 2.98 8.39
CA LEU A 20 11.31 3.27 7.68
C LEU A 20 12.42 3.71 8.63
N GLY A 21 12.11 4.49 9.68
CA GLY A 21 13.06 4.85 10.72
C GLY A 21 13.56 3.62 11.51
N PHE A 22 12.65 2.73 11.93
CA PHE A 22 13.01 1.46 12.59
C PHE A 22 13.86 0.56 11.70
N PHE A 23 13.56 0.49 10.42
CA PHE A 23 14.32 -0.29 9.44
C PHE A 23 15.73 0.28 9.22
N GLN A 24 15.87 1.62 9.13
CA GLN A 24 17.18 2.26 9.06
C GLN A 24 18.02 1.93 10.28
N GLN A 25 17.43 2.09 11.48
CA GLN A 25 18.14 1.75 12.72
C GLN A 25 18.55 0.28 12.76
N MET A 26 17.69 -0.64 12.33
CA MET A 26 17.96 -2.07 12.37
C MET A 26 18.92 -2.50 11.27
N TYR A 27 18.63 -2.21 10.00
CA TYR A 27 19.36 -2.78 8.87
C TYR A 27 20.65 -2.01 8.53
N VAL A 28 20.65 -0.67 8.71
CA VAL A 28 21.84 0.17 8.45
C VAL A 28 22.73 0.25 9.67
N ASN A 29 22.20 0.72 10.81
CA ASN A 29 23.02 1.07 11.96
C ASN A 29 23.43 -0.17 12.77
N LYS A 30 22.47 -1.06 13.10
CA LYS A 30 22.73 -2.24 13.95
C LYS A 30 23.34 -3.41 13.19
N GLN A 31 22.68 -3.84 12.12
CA GLN A 31 23.09 -5.03 11.38
C GLN A 31 24.12 -4.73 10.29
N ARG A 32 24.24 -3.47 9.88
CA ARG A 32 25.15 -3.01 8.80
C ARG A 32 25.01 -3.85 7.52
N TRP A 33 23.76 -4.25 7.20
CA TRP A 33 23.50 -5.05 6.02
C TRP A 33 23.53 -4.24 4.73
N ILE A 34 23.23 -2.95 4.83
CA ILE A 34 23.12 -2.02 3.72
C ILE A 34 23.68 -0.66 4.14
N LYS A 35 24.32 0.07 3.23
CA LYS A 35 24.80 1.44 3.47
C LYS A 35 23.62 2.41 3.52
N ASN A 36 23.79 3.52 4.23
CA ASN A 36 22.75 4.53 4.39
C ASN A 36 22.28 5.12 3.04
N GLU A 37 23.22 5.35 2.12
CA GLU A 37 22.92 5.87 0.77
C GLU A 37 22.05 4.91 -0.02
N ASP A 38 22.37 3.62 0.01
CA ASP A 38 21.65 2.55 -0.68
C ASP A 38 20.26 2.34 -0.06
N TYR A 39 20.16 2.46 1.26
CA TYR A 39 18.90 2.43 1.99
C TYR A 39 17.99 3.59 1.56
N ALA A 40 18.54 4.82 1.50
CA ALA A 40 17.78 5.98 1.06
C ALA A 40 17.23 5.83 -0.38
N GLN A 41 18.00 5.20 -1.28
CA GLN A 41 17.52 4.89 -2.64
C GLN A 41 16.38 3.87 -2.66
N LEU A 42 16.46 2.82 -1.82
CA LEU A 42 15.36 1.86 -1.68
C LEU A 42 14.10 2.51 -1.13
N VAL A 43 14.25 3.39 -0.15
CA VAL A 43 13.12 4.16 0.38
C VAL A 43 12.51 5.04 -0.69
N ALA A 44 13.33 5.75 -1.49
CA ALA A 44 12.85 6.57 -2.59
C ALA A 44 12.09 5.74 -3.64
N LEU A 45 12.62 4.57 -4.02
CA LEU A 45 11.94 3.66 -4.94
C LEU A 45 10.60 3.18 -4.36
N ALA A 46 10.57 2.73 -3.10
CA ALA A 46 9.35 2.24 -2.48
C ALA A 46 8.29 3.33 -2.28
N GLN A 47 8.69 4.59 -2.09
CA GLN A 47 7.76 5.72 -2.04
C GLN A 47 7.26 6.15 -3.43
N PHE A 48 8.01 5.82 -4.48
CA PHE A 48 7.66 6.06 -5.86
C PHE A 48 6.65 5.02 -6.40
N LEU A 49 6.74 3.77 -5.94
CA LEU A 49 5.90 2.67 -6.39
C LEU A 49 4.57 2.62 -5.63
N PRO A 50 3.50 2.07 -6.25
CA PRO A 50 2.30 1.74 -5.49
C PRO A 50 2.56 0.59 -4.53
N GLY A 51 1.82 0.60 -3.43
CA GLY A 51 1.88 -0.44 -2.42
C GLY A 51 2.45 0.01 -1.06
N PRO A 52 2.64 -0.93 -0.13
CA PRO A 52 3.10 -0.66 1.23
C PRO A 52 4.61 -0.40 1.27
N ALA A 53 5.04 0.87 1.19
CA ALA A 53 6.45 1.27 1.07
C ALA A 53 7.38 0.60 2.11
N SER A 54 6.98 0.51 3.38
CA SER A 54 7.78 -0.18 4.41
C SER A 54 7.97 -1.66 4.10
N SER A 55 6.91 -2.37 3.71
CA SER A 55 7.01 -3.78 3.33
C SER A 55 7.87 -3.96 2.07
N GLN A 56 7.75 -3.08 1.09
CA GLN A 56 8.58 -3.09 -0.11
C GLN A 56 10.06 -2.93 0.21
N VAL A 57 10.44 -2.02 1.11
CA VAL A 57 11.83 -1.87 1.58
C VAL A 57 12.30 -3.15 2.30
N GLY A 58 11.49 -3.71 3.18
CA GLY A 58 11.80 -4.98 3.85
C GLY A 58 12.00 -6.14 2.87
N ILE A 59 11.13 -6.26 1.86
CA ILE A 59 11.22 -7.25 0.77
C ILE A 59 12.52 -7.08 -0.02
N ALA A 60 12.87 -5.85 -0.41
CA ALA A 60 14.09 -5.57 -1.16
C ALA A 60 15.37 -5.90 -0.36
N ILE A 61 15.41 -5.54 0.92
CA ILE A 61 16.53 -5.90 1.82
C ILE A 61 16.60 -7.42 2.01
N GLY A 62 15.46 -8.09 2.15
CA GLY A 62 15.38 -9.54 2.20
C GLY A 62 15.94 -10.18 0.92
N TYR A 63 15.58 -9.66 -0.25
CA TYR A 63 16.13 -10.10 -1.53
C TYR A 63 17.65 -9.90 -1.60
N TYR A 64 18.15 -8.77 -1.14
CA TYR A 64 19.58 -8.51 -1.08
C TYR A 64 20.33 -9.57 -0.27
N LYS A 65 19.76 -10.01 0.84
CA LYS A 65 20.42 -10.97 1.77
C LYS A 65 20.33 -12.42 1.29
N ALA A 66 19.18 -12.85 0.72
CA ALA A 66 18.95 -14.26 0.40
C ALA A 66 18.01 -14.44 -0.84
N LYS A 67 18.08 -13.52 -1.82
CA LYS A 67 17.31 -13.56 -3.07
C LYS A 67 15.80 -13.68 -2.81
N ILE A 68 15.08 -14.45 -3.64
CA ILE A 68 13.62 -14.62 -3.54
C ILE A 68 13.21 -15.18 -2.19
N LEU A 69 13.93 -16.19 -1.67
CA LEU A 69 13.62 -16.76 -0.36
C LEU A 69 13.75 -15.72 0.76
N GLY A 70 14.81 -14.88 0.69
CA GLY A 70 15.00 -13.81 1.67
C GLY A 70 13.91 -12.75 1.63
N SER A 71 13.45 -12.37 0.43
CA SER A 71 12.35 -11.41 0.29
C SER A 71 11.04 -11.94 0.88
N PHE A 72 10.74 -13.22 0.64
CA PHE A 72 9.55 -13.88 1.18
C PHE A 72 9.62 -14.03 2.71
N VAL A 73 10.76 -14.48 3.24
CA VAL A 73 10.99 -14.62 4.68
C VAL A 73 10.92 -13.28 5.40
N SER A 74 11.45 -12.20 4.80
CA SER A 74 11.34 -10.85 5.34
C SER A 74 9.89 -10.35 5.37
N PHE A 75 9.15 -10.58 4.28
CA PHE A 75 7.73 -10.24 4.18
C PHE A 75 6.91 -10.96 5.26
N ILE A 76 7.02 -12.29 5.35
CA ILE A 76 6.29 -13.08 6.34
C ILE A 76 6.65 -12.64 7.76
N GLY A 77 7.94 -12.47 8.08
CA GLY A 77 8.36 -12.06 9.42
C GLY A 77 7.77 -10.72 9.84
N PHE A 78 7.74 -9.73 8.94
CA PHE A 78 7.21 -8.40 9.26
C PHE A 78 5.68 -8.36 9.30
N THR A 79 5.00 -9.15 8.49
CA THR A 79 3.54 -9.08 8.28
C THR A 79 2.77 -10.04 9.20
N ALA A 80 3.31 -11.23 9.48
CA ALA A 80 2.58 -12.28 10.19
C ALA A 80 2.07 -11.87 11.60
N PRO A 81 2.80 -11.14 12.44
CA PRO A 81 2.29 -10.78 13.77
C PRO A 81 0.97 -10.00 13.71
N SER A 82 0.92 -8.94 12.93
CA SER A 82 -0.28 -8.12 12.77
C SER A 82 -1.40 -8.87 12.03
N ALA A 83 -1.05 -9.65 11.00
CA ALA A 83 -2.04 -10.45 10.27
C ALA A 83 -2.72 -11.49 11.18
N LEU A 84 -1.96 -12.23 11.98
CA LEU A 84 -2.52 -13.22 12.90
C LEU A 84 -3.40 -12.58 13.98
N PHE A 85 -2.99 -11.45 14.53
CA PHE A 85 -3.79 -10.73 15.50
C PHE A 85 -5.10 -10.22 14.90
N LEU A 86 -5.04 -9.57 13.74
CA LEU A 86 -6.23 -9.04 13.06
C LEU A 86 -7.18 -10.15 12.60
N MET A 87 -6.64 -11.31 12.21
CA MET A 87 -7.43 -12.50 11.93
C MET A 87 -8.18 -12.96 13.19
N GLY A 88 -7.49 -13.08 14.33
CA GLY A 88 -8.11 -13.41 15.62
C GLY A 88 -9.16 -12.40 16.04
N PHE A 89 -8.89 -11.10 15.84
CA PHE A 89 -9.84 -10.03 16.15
C PHE A 89 -11.10 -10.10 15.26
N ALA A 90 -10.94 -10.37 13.95
CA ALA A 90 -12.08 -10.52 13.05
C ALA A 90 -12.96 -11.74 13.43
N LEU A 91 -12.34 -12.87 13.75
CA LEU A 91 -13.07 -14.07 14.21
C LEU A 91 -13.80 -13.82 15.52
N TRP A 92 -13.18 -13.08 16.44
CA TRP A 92 -13.83 -12.70 17.71
C TRP A 92 -15.04 -11.80 17.48
N LEU A 93 -14.93 -10.78 16.60
CA LEU A 93 -16.07 -9.91 16.24
C LEU A 93 -17.20 -10.68 15.58
N ASN A 94 -16.90 -11.57 14.64
CA ASN A 94 -17.92 -12.39 13.95
C ASN A 94 -18.70 -13.29 14.93
N ASN A 95 -18.05 -13.79 15.98
CA ASN A 95 -18.69 -14.63 17.01
C ASN A 95 -19.41 -13.81 18.09
N ASN A 96 -19.22 -12.49 18.14
CA ASN A 96 -19.80 -11.61 19.15
C ASN A 96 -20.43 -10.36 18.51
N PRO A 97 -21.54 -10.47 17.78
CA PRO A 97 -22.10 -9.35 16.99
C PRO A 97 -22.45 -8.13 17.82
N LEU A 98 -22.83 -8.30 19.10
CA LEU A 98 -23.13 -7.17 20.03
C LEU A 98 -21.88 -6.42 20.50
N SER A 99 -20.70 -6.95 20.25
CA SER A 99 -19.42 -6.34 20.67
C SER A 99 -19.12 -5.01 19.96
N THR A 100 -19.71 -4.78 18.78
CA THR A 100 -19.57 -3.49 18.06
C THR A 100 -20.09 -2.29 18.85
N ASN A 101 -20.94 -2.54 19.87
CA ASN A 101 -21.47 -1.52 20.77
C ASN A 101 -20.58 -1.26 22.00
N PHE A 102 -19.52 -2.03 22.21
CA PHE A 102 -18.62 -1.81 23.34
C PHE A 102 -17.92 -0.44 23.24
N SER A 103 -17.84 0.26 24.37
CA SER A 103 -17.29 1.62 24.41
C SER A 103 -15.87 1.73 23.83
N TRP A 104 -15.02 0.72 24.03
CA TRP A 104 -13.67 0.73 23.50
C TRP A 104 -13.64 0.57 21.96
N ILE A 105 -14.58 -0.17 21.38
CA ILE A 105 -14.72 -0.28 19.90
C ILE A 105 -15.22 1.05 19.33
N GLN A 106 -16.16 1.73 20.01
CA GLN A 106 -16.55 3.08 19.61
C GLN A 106 -15.36 4.06 19.67
N GLY A 107 -14.51 3.91 20.69
CA GLY A 107 -13.23 4.65 20.76
C GLY A 107 -12.32 4.39 19.56
N LEU A 108 -12.17 3.14 19.12
CA LEU A 108 -11.38 2.80 17.93
C LEU A 108 -11.91 3.42 16.64
N LYS A 109 -13.24 3.50 16.48
CA LYS A 109 -13.87 4.19 15.33
C LYS A 109 -13.54 5.68 15.33
N LEU A 110 -13.62 6.36 16.47
CA LEU A 110 -13.22 7.77 16.59
C LEU A 110 -11.74 7.98 16.29
N VAL A 111 -10.88 7.10 16.78
CA VAL A 111 -9.45 7.13 16.49
C VAL A 111 -9.19 6.97 14.99
N ALA A 112 -9.92 6.08 14.31
CA ALA A 112 -9.81 5.90 12.86
C ALA A 112 -10.07 7.21 12.10
N VAL A 113 -11.15 7.93 12.45
CA VAL A 113 -11.50 9.23 11.88
C VAL A 113 -10.37 10.24 12.04
N VAL A 114 -9.87 10.40 13.26
CA VAL A 114 -8.79 11.37 13.57
C VAL A 114 -7.51 11.03 12.81
N ILE A 115 -7.15 9.75 12.72
CA ILE A 115 -5.92 9.31 12.05
C ILE A 115 -6.00 9.58 10.54
N VAL A 116 -7.14 9.33 9.89
CA VAL A 116 -7.29 9.62 8.46
C VAL A 116 -7.22 11.12 8.19
N PHE A 117 -7.88 11.93 9.01
CA PHE A 117 -7.78 13.38 8.91
C PHE A 117 -6.32 13.86 9.07
N HIS A 118 -5.61 13.36 10.08
CA HIS A 118 -4.19 13.65 10.28
C HIS A 118 -3.33 13.20 9.09
N ALA A 119 -3.63 12.03 8.50
CA ALA A 119 -2.93 11.52 7.32
C ALA A 119 -3.11 12.45 6.12
N ILE A 120 -4.32 12.94 5.85
CA ILE A 120 -4.59 13.92 4.78
C ILE A 120 -3.75 15.19 4.98
N LEU A 121 -3.72 15.75 6.18
CA LEU A 121 -2.95 16.95 6.50
C LEU A 121 -1.44 16.73 6.30
N THR A 122 -0.92 15.60 6.78
CA THR A 122 0.50 15.26 6.67
C THR A 122 0.92 15.00 5.22
N MET A 123 0.11 14.25 4.46
CA MET A 123 0.37 13.97 3.05
C MET A 123 0.30 15.24 2.20
N LYS A 124 -0.69 16.12 2.44
CA LYS A 124 -0.81 17.40 1.78
C LYS A 124 0.47 18.23 1.92
N THR A 125 1.02 18.35 3.11
CA THR A 125 2.22 19.15 3.36
C THR A 125 3.49 18.51 2.81
N SER A 126 3.57 17.18 2.76
CA SER A 126 4.75 16.45 2.28
C SER A 126 4.81 16.32 0.76
N ILE A 127 3.66 16.15 0.10
CA ILE A 127 3.57 15.80 -1.33
C ILE A 127 3.27 17.02 -2.20
N ILE A 128 2.35 17.92 -1.76
CA ILE A 128 1.93 19.06 -2.58
C ILE A 128 2.89 20.23 -2.40
N LYS A 129 3.82 20.40 -3.34
CA LYS A 129 4.86 21.45 -3.31
C LYS A 129 4.72 22.47 -4.43
N SER A 130 4.00 22.19 -5.51
CA SER A 130 3.85 23.05 -6.67
C SER A 130 2.40 23.48 -6.91
N LYS A 131 2.21 24.61 -7.61
CA LYS A 131 0.88 25.09 -8.03
C LYS A 131 0.13 24.05 -8.87
N LEU A 132 0.85 23.31 -9.71
CA LEU A 132 0.27 22.27 -10.54
C LEU A 132 -0.25 21.09 -9.70
N GLN A 133 0.51 20.66 -8.70
CA GLN A 133 0.05 19.61 -7.76
C GLN A 133 -1.18 20.06 -6.98
N TRP A 134 -1.27 21.35 -6.59
CA TRP A 134 -2.46 21.93 -6.00
C TRP A 134 -3.66 21.89 -6.95
N ALA A 135 -3.48 22.25 -8.22
CA ALA A 135 -4.53 22.20 -9.23
C ALA A 135 -5.05 20.75 -9.41
N ILE A 136 -4.15 19.78 -9.50
CA ILE A 136 -4.52 18.35 -9.61
C ILE A 136 -5.24 17.86 -8.34
N PHE A 137 -4.77 18.23 -7.15
CA PHE A 137 -5.43 17.90 -5.88
C PHE A 137 -6.86 18.42 -5.85
N ILE A 138 -7.07 19.71 -6.12
CA ILE A 138 -8.40 20.33 -6.08
C ILE A 138 -9.31 19.77 -7.17
N SER A 139 -8.81 19.62 -8.41
CA SER A 139 -9.62 19.09 -9.50
C SER A 139 -10.00 17.63 -9.29
N SER A 140 -9.11 16.79 -8.78
CA SER A 140 -9.41 15.39 -8.46
C SER A 140 -10.42 15.28 -7.32
N THR A 141 -10.30 16.08 -6.26
CA THR A 141 -11.29 16.15 -5.18
C THR A 141 -12.67 16.55 -5.73
N ALA A 142 -12.73 17.62 -6.54
CA ALA A 142 -14.00 18.07 -7.13
C ALA A 142 -14.62 17.02 -8.06
N VAL A 143 -13.82 16.41 -8.94
CA VAL A 143 -14.32 15.37 -9.85
C VAL A 143 -14.93 14.19 -9.08
N ILE A 144 -14.27 13.73 -8.03
CA ILE A 144 -14.75 12.58 -7.24
C ILE A 144 -15.99 12.94 -6.42
N LEU A 145 -16.10 14.18 -5.91
CA LEU A 145 -17.29 14.64 -5.16
C LEU A 145 -18.53 14.82 -6.04
N PHE A 146 -18.37 15.31 -7.27
CA PHE A 146 -19.50 15.69 -8.12
C PHE A 146 -19.83 14.68 -9.23
N ILE A 147 -18.95 13.72 -9.53
CA ILE A 147 -19.15 12.75 -10.61
C ILE A 147 -19.22 11.34 -10.02
N THR A 148 -20.41 10.73 -10.10
CA THR A 148 -20.66 9.36 -9.61
C THR A 148 -20.67 8.36 -10.77
N VAL A 149 -19.50 8.08 -11.34
CA VAL A 149 -19.32 7.07 -12.40
C VAL A 149 -18.53 5.88 -11.85
N PRO A 150 -18.87 4.63 -12.21
CA PRO A 150 -18.07 3.47 -11.82
C PRO A 150 -16.60 3.68 -12.16
N PHE A 151 -15.72 3.32 -11.23
CA PHE A 151 -14.26 3.44 -11.39
C PHE A 151 -13.71 4.86 -11.63
N ILE A 152 -14.44 5.93 -11.26
CA ILE A 152 -14.01 7.32 -11.43
C ILE A 152 -12.61 7.59 -10.86
N HIS A 153 -12.30 6.99 -9.71
CA HIS A 153 -10.98 7.10 -9.09
C HIS A 153 -9.86 6.57 -9.99
N LEU A 154 -10.09 5.51 -10.78
CA LEU A 154 -9.10 4.99 -11.73
C LEU A 154 -8.89 5.96 -12.90
N TYR A 155 -9.96 6.54 -13.42
CA TYR A 155 -9.87 7.53 -14.50
C TYR A 155 -9.12 8.77 -14.05
N VAL A 156 -9.37 9.26 -12.83
CA VAL A 156 -8.67 10.41 -12.25
C VAL A 156 -7.17 10.13 -12.11
N LEU A 157 -6.78 8.95 -11.60
CA LEU A 157 -5.38 8.56 -11.49
C LEU A 157 -4.71 8.42 -12.86
N LEU A 158 -5.39 7.80 -13.82
CA LEU A 158 -4.88 7.65 -15.19
C LEU A 158 -4.66 9.01 -15.86
N LEU A 159 -5.61 9.93 -15.74
CA LEU A 159 -5.50 11.29 -16.28
C LEU A 159 -4.34 12.07 -15.63
N ALA A 160 -4.13 11.93 -14.33
CA ALA A 160 -3.00 12.54 -13.63
C ALA A 160 -1.65 11.99 -14.12
N ILE A 161 -1.54 10.68 -14.36
CA ILE A 161 -0.35 10.05 -14.95
C ILE A 161 -0.12 10.58 -16.37
N LEU A 162 -1.14 10.58 -17.21
CA LEU A 162 -1.04 11.08 -18.59
C LEU A 162 -0.65 12.55 -18.63
N ALA A 163 -1.27 13.39 -17.80
CA ALA A 163 -0.90 14.81 -17.70
C ALA A 163 0.60 14.99 -17.38
N GLY A 164 1.15 14.17 -16.49
CA GLY A 164 2.56 14.20 -16.13
C GLY A 164 3.51 13.77 -17.27
N LEU A 165 3.06 12.95 -18.21
CA LEU A 165 3.86 12.60 -19.38
C LEU A 165 4.02 13.75 -20.37
N PHE A 166 3.03 14.66 -20.42
CA PHE A 166 3.07 15.86 -21.29
C PHE A 166 3.72 17.06 -20.63
N ILE A 167 3.74 17.12 -19.29
CA ILE A 167 4.30 18.22 -18.52
C ILE A 167 5.68 17.82 -18.01
N ARG A 168 6.68 18.66 -18.23
CA ARG A 168 8.06 18.44 -17.74
C ARG A 168 8.33 19.37 -16.56
N ILE A 169 8.54 18.81 -15.37
CA ILE A 169 9.10 19.54 -14.23
C ILE A 169 10.57 19.12 -14.13
N GLU A 170 11.48 20.08 -14.29
CA GLU A 170 12.91 19.82 -14.13
C GLU A 170 13.23 19.67 -12.65
N ASN A 171 13.50 18.44 -12.22
CA ASN A 171 14.09 18.16 -10.93
C ASN A 171 15.54 17.72 -11.17
N GLY A 172 16.48 18.44 -10.61
CA GLY A 172 17.90 18.08 -10.68
C GLY A 172 18.14 16.74 -9.96
N THR A 173 18.40 15.68 -10.71
CA THR A 173 18.73 14.38 -10.18
C THR A 173 20.22 14.17 -10.13
N LYS A 174 20.77 13.79 -8.97
CA LYS A 174 22.14 13.29 -8.85
C LYS A 174 22.19 11.84 -9.34
N GLU A 175 23.16 11.52 -10.19
CA GLU A 175 23.47 10.13 -10.56
C GLU A 175 23.88 9.35 -9.30
N ASN A 176 23.05 8.41 -8.88
CA ASN A 176 23.36 7.46 -7.83
C ASN A 176 23.26 6.05 -8.41
N LYS A 177 24.34 5.26 -8.28
CA LYS A 177 24.37 3.87 -8.72
C LYS A 177 23.52 3.00 -7.80
N THR A 178 22.70 2.12 -8.37
CA THR A 178 21.92 1.16 -7.57
C THR A 178 22.82 0.06 -7.00
N PRO A 179 22.69 -0.27 -5.71
CA PRO A 179 23.59 -1.21 -5.04
C PRO A 179 23.34 -2.69 -5.36
N PHE A 180 22.20 -3.02 -5.97
CA PHE A 180 21.79 -4.42 -6.09
C PHE A 180 21.90 -4.95 -7.51
N LEU A 181 22.41 -6.16 -7.63
CA LEU A 181 22.50 -6.90 -8.87
C LEU A 181 21.24 -7.77 -9.07
N LEU A 182 20.11 -7.14 -9.37
CA LEU A 182 18.94 -7.84 -9.89
C LEU A 182 19.02 -7.81 -11.42
N SER A 183 18.97 -8.98 -12.04
CA SER A 183 19.04 -9.07 -13.50
C SER A 183 17.80 -8.43 -14.14
N LYS A 184 17.97 -7.68 -15.22
CA LYS A 184 16.85 -7.08 -15.98
C LYS A 184 15.83 -8.14 -16.41
N LYS A 185 16.31 -9.36 -16.74
CA LYS A 185 15.45 -10.50 -17.09
C LYS A 185 14.48 -10.86 -15.97
N ASN A 186 14.97 -10.96 -14.74
CA ASN A 186 14.12 -11.22 -13.56
C ASN A 186 13.15 -10.08 -13.32
N GLY A 187 13.59 -8.82 -13.47
CA GLY A 187 12.71 -7.65 -13.37
C GLY A 187 11.55 -7.71 -14.36
N ILE A 188 11.82 -8.05 -15.63
CA ILE A 188 10.78 -8.21 -16.64
C ILE A 188 9.79 -9.31 -16.25
N ILE A 189 10.27 -10.45 -15.73
CA ILE A 189 9.38 -11.54 -15.28
C ILE A 189 8.41 -11.05 -14.18
N PHE A 190 8.92 -10.36 -13.15
CA PHE A 190 8.07 -9.81 -12.09
C PHE A 190 7.04 -8.81 -12.61
N LEU A 191 7.45 -7.91 -13.52
CA LEU A 191 6.53 -6.95 -14.15
C LEU A 191 5.50 -7.66 -15.04
N SER A 192 5.89 -8.68 -15.79
CA SER A 192 4.96 -9.45 -16.62
C SER A 192 3.91 -10.16 -15.77
N ILE A 193 4.29 -10.75 -14.63
CA ILE A 193 3.36 -11.36 -13.68
C ILE A 193 2.43 -10.30 -13.09
N PHE A 194 2.96 -9.13 -12.71
CA PHE A 194 2.15 -8.02 -12.19
C PHE A 194 1.05 -7.60 -13.17
N PHE A 195 1.41 -7.30 -14.42
CA PHE A 195 0.43 -6.87 -15.42
C PHE A 195 -0.51 -8.00 -15.85
N PHE A 196 -0.02 -9.24 -15.94
CA PHE A 196 -0.86 -10.39 -16.22
C PHE A 196 -1.96 -10.56 -15.17
N LEU A 197 -1.62 -10.51 -13.87
CA LEU A 197 -2.59 -10.61 -12.79
C LEU A 197 -3.54 -9.42 -12.77
N LEU A 198 -3.05 -8.20 -13.05
CA LEU A 198 -3.87 -6.99 -13.09
C LEU A 198 -4.95 -7.04 -14.18
N ILE A 199 -4.72 -7.81 -15.24
CA ILE A 199 -5.66 -7.98 -16.34
C ILE A 199 -6.53 -9.24 -16.15
N ILE A 200 -5.91 -10.37 -15.80
CA ILE A 200 -6.63 -11.65 -15.77
C ILE A 200 -7.61 -11.76 -14.59
N LEU A 201 -7.30 -11.16 -13.43
CA LEU A 201 -8.18 -11.23 -12.28
C LEU A 201 -9.54 -10.54 -12.57
N PRO A 202 -9.61 -9.27 -12.99
CA PRO A 202 -10.89 -8.65 -13.31
C PRO A 202 -11.61 -9.33 -14.49
N LEU A 203 -10.89 -9.86 -15.48
CA LEU A 203 -11.51 -10.63 -16.55
C LEU A 203 -12.14 -11.94 -16.04
N SER A 204 -11.48 -12.61 -15.09
CA SER A 204 -12.03 -13.84 -14.50
C SER A 204 -13.28 -13.58 -13.66
N THR A 205 -13.44 -12.43 -13.04
CA THR A 205 -14.67 -12.06 -12.31
C THR A 205 -15.88 -11.88 -13.24
N LEU A 206 -15.66 -11.54 -14.52
CA LEU A 206 -16.74 -11.43 -15.52
C LEU A 206 -17.26 -12.81 -15.97
N VAL A 207 -16.44 -13.85 -15.86
CA VAL A 207 -16.76 -15.20 -16.34
C VAL A 207 -17.24 -16.10 -15.21
N THR A 208 -16.81 -15.86 -13.98
CA THR A 208 -17.10 -16.71 -12.83
C THR A 208 -17.68 -15.92 -11.66
N ASN A 209 -18.75 -16.42 -11.05
CA ASN A 209 -19.32 -15.87 -9.81
C ASN A 209 -18.63 -16.45 -8.55
N ASN A 210 -17.34 -16.76 -8.63
CA ASN A 210 -16.60 -17.33 -7.51
C ASN A 210 -16.15 -16.22 -6.54
N SER A 211 -16.68 -16.26 -5.31
CA SER A 211 -16.38 -15.25 -4.28
C SER A 211 -14.89 -15.11 -3.96
N THR A 212 -14.13 -16.22 -4.05
CA THR A 212 -12.68 -16.20 -3.83
C THR A 212 -11.94 -15.42 -4.92
N ILE A 213 -12.37 -15.53 -6.19
CA ILE A 213 -11.78 -14.80 -7.31
C ILE A 213 -12.10 -13.31 -7.18
N HIS A 214 -13.34 -12.97 -6.81
CA HIS A 214 -13.71 -11.58 -6.51
C HIS A 214 -12.86 -11.00 -5.37
N LEU A 215 -12.64 -11.75 -4.30
CA LEU A 215 -11.80 -11.34 -3.18
C LEU A 215 -10.35 -11.09 -3.63
N LEU A 216 -9.78 -12.02 -4.41
CA LEU A 216 -8.44 -11.89 -4.98
C LEU A 216 -8.31 -10.65 -5.86
N ASP A 217 -9.26 -10.41 -6.76
CA ASP A 217 -9.28 -9.24 -7.64
C ASP A 217 -9.33 -7.95 -6.85
N SER A 218 -10.30 -7.80 -5.94
CA SER A 218 -10.50 -6.58 -5.16
C SER A 218 -9.26 -6.21 -4.35
N PHE A 219 -8.63 -7.17 -3.67
CA PHE A 219 -7.43 -6.90 -2.89
C PHE A 219 -6.19 -6.69 -3.75
N TYR A 220 -6.01 -7.45 -4.83
CA TYR A 220 -4.89 -7.28 -5.74
C TYR A 220 -4.95 -5.90 -6.42
N ARG A 221 -6.08 -5.53 -6.96
CA ARG A 221 -6.34 -4.24 -7.60
C ARG A 221 -6.15 -3.08 -6.62
N THR A 222 -6.70 -3.19 -5.41
CA THR A 222 -6.46 -2.21 -4.35
C THR A 222 -4.97 -2.07 -4.05
N GLY A 223 -4.25 -3.17 -3.83
CA GLY A 223 -2.81 -3.15 -3.58
C GLY A 223 -1.97 -2.56 -4.70
N ALA A 224 -2.41 -2.73 -5.96
CA ALA A 224 -1.77 -2.16 -7.14
C ALA A 224 -2.02 -0.66 -7.33
N LEU A 225 -3.06 -0.10 -6.70
CA LEU A 225 -3.52 1.27 -6.91
C LEU A 225 -3.27 2.19 -5.71
N VAL A 226 -2.74 1.67 -4.61
CA VAL A 226 -2.39 2.48 -3.44
C VAL A 226 -1.06 3.17 -3.66
N PHE A 227 -1.11 4.47 -3.94
CA PHE A 227 0.06 5.34 -4.02
C PHE A 227 0.09 6.33 -2.84
N GLY A 228 1.25 6.81 -2.47
CA GLY A 228 1.39 7.88 -1.48
C GLY A 228 1.30 7.47 -0.01
N GLY A 229 1.10 6.19 0.31
CA GLY A 229 1.17 5.70 1.69
C GLY A 229 0.03 4.77 2.11
N GLY A 230 0.20 4.15 3.28
CA GLY A 230 -0.72 3.11 3.78
C GLY A 230 -2.15 3.58 4.09
N HIS A 231 -2.35 4.87 4.33
CA HIS A 231 -3.68 5.42 4.64
C HIS A 231 -4.61 5.49 3.42
N VAL A 232 -4.05 5.52 2.20
CA VAL A 232 -4.82 5.52 0.94
C VAL A 232 -5.54 4.19 0.69
N VAL A 233 -5.12 3.13 1.35
CA VAL A 233 -5.80 1.83 1.25
C VAL A 233 -7.22 1.87 1.79
N LEU A 234 -7.49 2.72 2.80
CA LEU A 234 -8.79 2.82 3.46
C LEU A 234 -9.93 3.17 2.49
N PRO A 235 -9.91 4.32 1.77
CA PRO A 235 -11.00 4.69 0.88
C PRO A 235 -11.20 3.69 -0.27
N LEU A 236 -10.13 3.08 -0.78
CA LEU A 236 -10.25 2.06 -1.81
C LEU A 236 -10.96 0.81 -1.29
N LEU A 237 -10.60 0.34 -0.10
CA LEU A 237 -11.28 -0.80 0.54
C LEU A 237 -12.71 -0.45 0.96
N GLN A 238 -12.96 0.79 1.39
CA GLN A 238 -14.31 1.25 1.73
C GLN A 238 -15.22 1.21 0.50
N THR A 239 -14.74 1.70 -0.65
CA THR A 239 -15.48 1.64 -1.91
C THR A 239 -15.77 0.20 -2.33
N GLU A 240 -14.82 -0.70 -2.18
CA GLU A 240 -14.95 -2.11 -2.60
C GLU A 240 -15.83 -2.94 -1.65
N PHE A 241 -15.82 -2.68 -0.35
CA PHE A 241 -16.41 -3.58 0.63
C PHE A 241 -17.57 -2.97 1.44
N VAL A 242 -17.57 -1.66 1.71
CA VAL A 242 -18.64 -0.98 2.45
C VAL A 242 -19.70 -0.46 1.50
N ASN A 243 -19.31 0.27 0.45
CA ASN A 243 -20.27 0.83 -0.51
C ASN A 243 -21.04 -0.25 -1.31
N THR A 244 -20.49 -1.46 -1.37
CA THR A 244 -21.13 -2.64 -1.97
C THR A 244 -21.96 -3.45 -0.95
N ASN A 245 -22.05 -2.99 0.30
CA ASN A 245 -22.73 -3.67 1.42
C ASN A 245 -22.20 -5.08 1.73
N LEU A 246 -20.95 -5.38 1.41
CA LEU A 246 -20.31 -6.66 1.78
C LEU A 246 -19.88 -6.68 3.25
N ILE A 247 -19.49 -5.53 3.80
CA ILE A 247 -19.15 -5.36 5.22
C ILE A 247 -19.88 -4.14 5.78
N ASP A 248 -20.41 -4.28 6.98
CA ASP A 248 -20.98 -3.16 7.73
C ASP A 248 -19.91 -2.11 8.05
N GLU A 249 -20.24 -0.83 7.87
CA GLU A 249 -19.32 0.28 8.11
C GLU A 249 -18.77 0.28 9.54
N SER A 250 -19.58 -0.11 10.51
CA SER A 250 -19.16 -0.15 11.91
C SER A 250 -18.09 -1.20 12.17
N ILE A 251 -18.19 -2.36 11.51
CA ILE A 251 -17.18 -3.43 11.57
C ILE A 251 -15.91 -2.98 10.85
N PHE A 252 -16.06 -2.38 9.68
CA PHE A 252 -14.95 -1.85 8.88
C PHE A 252 -14.12 -0.82 9.66
N LEU A 253 -14.78 0.18 10.27
CA LEU A 253 -14.11 1.21 11.08
C LEU A 253 -13.47 0.63 12.36
N ALA A 254 -14.11 -0.34 13.02
CA ALA A 254 -13.53 -1.03 14.17
C ALA A 254 -12.24 -1.77 13.78
N GLY A 255 -12.25 -2.50 12.66
CA GLY A 255 -11.07 -3.20 12.14
C GLY A 255 -9.96 -2.25 11.75
N TYR A 256 -10.29 -1.13 11.11
CA TYR A 256 -9.30 -0.11 10.75
C TYR A 256 -8.68 0.53 11.99
N GLY A 257 -9.51 0.92 12.98
CA GLY A 257 -9.02 1.46 14.25
C GLY A 257 -8.08 0.50 14.96
N MET A 258 -8.42 -0.80 15.00
CA MET A 258 -7.56 -1.85 15.57
C MET A 258 -6.24 -1.96 14.79
N THR A 259 -6.28 -1.91 13.47
CA THR A 259 -5.08 -1.96 12.63
C THR A 259 -4.12 -0.79 12.92
N GLN A 260 -4.66 0.39 13.22
CA GLN A 260 -3.86 1.57 13.58
C GLN A 260 -3.27 1.49 14.99
N ALA A 261 -3.93 0.77 15.89
CA ALA A 261 -3.47 0.57 17.26
C ALA A 261 -2.34 -0.48 17.38
N MET A 262 -2.06 -1.21 16.30
CA MET A 262 -1.11 -2.32 16.31
C MET A 262 0.20 -1.98 15.62
N PRO A 263 1.30 -2.68 15.99
CA PRO A 263 2.52 -2.65 15.20
C PRO A 263 2.37 -3.45 13.91
N GLY A 264 3.13 -3.09 12.89
CA GLY A 264 3.15 -3.79 11.60
C GLY A 264 2.50 -3.01 10.47
N PRO A 265 2.48 -3.59 9.25
CA PRO A 265 2.04 -2.87 8.07
C PRO A 265 0.52 -2.65 8.04
N LEU A 266 0.07 -1.42 7.75
CA LEU A 266 -1.36 -1.06 7.67
C LEU A 266 -2.16 -1.89 6.65
N PHE A 267 -1.51 -2.43 5.65
CA PHE A 267 -2.14 -3.30 4.64
C PHE A 267 -2.65 -4.63 5.22
N THR A 268 -2.25 -5.01 6.44
CA THR A 268 -2.85 -6.16 7.15
C THR A 268 -4.31 -5.92 7.54
N PHE A 269 -4.83 -4.71 7.37
CA PHE A 269 -6.27 -4.45 7.38
C PHE A 269 -7.04 -5.33 6.39
N ALA A 270 -6.44 -5.66 5.24
CA ALA A 270 -7.01 -6.63 4.31
C ALA A 270 -7.22 -8.02 4.95
N THR A 271 -6.31 -8.44 5.84
CA THR A 271 -6.47 -9.69 6.60
C THR A 271 -7.74 -9.66 7.43
N PHE A 272 -8.01 -8.55 8.12
CA PHE A 272 -9.23 -8.36 8.90
C PHE A 272 -10.48 -8.48 8.02
N ILE A 273 -10.53 -7.73 6.91
CA ILE A 273 -11.67 -7.75 5.98
C ILE A 273 -11.87 -9.15 5.40
N GLY A 274 -10.82 -9.76 4.86
CA GLY A 274 -10.91 -11.10 4.28
C GLY A 274 -11.36 -12.16 5.29
N THR A 275 -10.91 -12.04 6.55
CA THR A 275 -11.34 -12.95 7.63
C THR A 275 -12.79 -12.71 8.02
N SER A 276 -13.24 -11.47 8.07
CA SER A 276 -14.64 -11.13 8.36
C SER A 276 -15.60 -11.71 7.32
N LEU A 277 -15.18 -11.75 6.05
CA LEU A 277 -16.00 -12.23 4.94
C LEU A 277 -15.97 -13.75 4.77
N HIS A 278 -14.79 -14.37 4.83
CA HIS A 278 -14.58 -15.78 4.45
C HIS A 278 -13.72 -16.56 5.46
N GLY A 279 -13.70 -16.14 6.71
CA GLY A 279 -12.94 -16.80 7.77
C GLY A 279 -11.43 -16.80 7.53
N VAL A 280 -10.73 -17.74 8.14
CA VAL A 280 -9.26 -17.83 8.11
C VAL A 280 -8.69 -17.85 6.69
N LEU A 281 -9.29 -18.63 5.78
CA LEU A 281 -8.84 -18.70 4.38
C LEU A 281 -8.99 -17.37 3.68
N GLY A 282 -10.11 -16.65 3.88
CA GLY A 282 -10.30 -15.32 3.33
C GLY A 282 -9.23 -14.33 3.81
N GLY A 283 -8.89 -14.39 5.10
CA GLY A 283 -7.82 -13.55 5.66
C GLY A 283 -6.44 -13.83 5.06
N ILE A 284 -6.09 -15.11 4.87
CA ILE A 284 -4.82 -15.49 4.22
C ILE A 284 -4.79 -15.00 2.78
N ILE A 285 -5.83 -15.27 2.00
CA ILE A 285 -5.95 -14.86 0.59
C ILE A 285 -5.85 -13.35 0.46
N ALA A 286 -6.62 -12.60 1.25
CA ALA A 286 -6.61 -11.15 1.25
C ALA A 286 -5.23 -10.56 1.57
N THR A 287 -4.53 -11.16 2.56
CA THR A 287 -3.18 -10.75 2.94
C THR A 287 -2.23 -10.89 1.75
N PHE A 288 -2.16 -12.06 1.14
CA PHE A 288 -1.27 -12.27 0.01
C PHE A 288 -1.67 -11.42 -1.20
N ALA A 289 -2.97 -11.32 -1.50
CA ALA A 289 -3.46 -10.57 -2.64
C ALA A 289 -3.11 -9.08 -2.58
N ILE A 290 -3.26 -8.42 -1.43
CA ILE A 290 -3.01 -6.98 -1.31
C ILE A 290 -1.52 -6.62 -1.29
N PHE A 291 -0.66 -7.51 -0.79
CA PHE A 291 0.79 -7.26 -0.74
C PHE A 291 1.51 -7.68 -2.03
N LEU A 292 0.94 -8.63 -2.79
CA LEU A 292 1.57 -9.18 -3.99
C LEU A 292 1.92 -8.14 -5.05
N PRO A 293 1.06 -7.15 -5.38
CA PRO A 293 1.42 -6.09 -6.33
C PRO A 293 2.69 -5.34 -5.92
N GLY A 294 2.74 -4.90 -4.66
CA GLY A 294 3.91 -4.20 -4.11
C GLY A 294 5.18 -5.06 -4.11
N TYR A 295 5.05 -6.37 -3.84
CA TYR A 295 6.14 -7.33 -3.91
C TYR A 295 6.69 -7.46 -5.34
N LEU A 296 5.80 -7.64 -6.31
CA LEU A 296 6.17 -7.77 -7.72
C LEU A 296 6.78 -6.48 -8.27
N LEU A 297 6.22 -5.34 -7.92
CA LEU A 297 6.69 -4.03 -8.39
C LEU A 297 8.07 -3.67 -7.83
N ILE A 298 8.31 -3.85 -6.53
CA ILE A 298 9.62 -3.49 -5.96
C ILE A 298 10.76 -4.32 -6.59
N LEU A 299 10.54 -5.61 -6.82
CA LEU A 299 11.53 -6.46 -7.48
C LEU A 299 11.57 -6.26 -9.00
N GLY A 300 10.43 -5.93 -9.60
CA GLY A 300 10.31 -5.72 -11.04
C GLY A 300 10.93 -4.43 -11.53
N VAL A 301 10.68 -3.32 -10.83
CA VAL A 301 11.15 -1.98 -11.24
C VAL A 301 12.60 -1.73 -10.82
N TYR A 302 13.06 -2.37 -9.75
CA TYR A 302 14.39 -2.13 -9.19
C TYR A 302 15.54 -2.15 -10.24
N PRO A 303 15.63 -3.10 -11.18
CA PRO A 303 16.68 -3.11 -12.21
C PRO A 303 16.65 -1.92 -13.18
N PHE A 304 15.50 -1.24 -13.26
CA PHE A 304 15.24 -0.10 -14.14
C PHE A 304 15.21 1.23 -13.40
N TRP A 305 15.42 1.23 -12.07
CA TRP A 305 15.27 2.39 -11.21
C TRP A 305 16.08 3.61 -11.66
N GLN A 306 17.33 3.41 -12.05
CA GLN A 306 18.17 4.51 -12.55
C GLN A 306 17.58 5.14 -13.81
N TRP A 307 17.07 4.35 -14.73
CA TRP A 307 16.41 4.84 -15.93
C TRP A 307 15.13 5.62 -15.59
N CYS A 308 14.34 5.16 -14.64
CA CYS A 308 13.15 5.86 -14.17
C CYS A 308 13.52 7.21 -13.55
N MET A 309 14.56 7.26 -12.72
CA MET A 309 15.01 8.49 -12.06
C MET A 309 15.64 9.50 -13.04
N ASN A 310 16.16 9.06 -14.15
CA ASN A 310 16.70 9.95 -15.19
C ASN A 310 15.60 10.46 -16.15
N ASN A 311 14.37 9.97 -16.04
CA ASN A 311 13.26 10.40 -16.88
C ASN A 311 12.35 11.40 -16.15
N ALA A 312 12.53 12.69 -16.43
CA ALA A 312 11.77 13.78 -15.81
C ALA A 312 10.25 13.64 -16.01
N ARG A 313 9.79 13.11 -17.16
CA ARG A 313 8.36 12.91 -17.42
C ARG A 313 7.74 11.86 -16.50
N LEU A 314 8.44 10.74 -16.26
CA LEU A 314 7.98 9.72 -15.34
C LEU A 314 7.93 10.24 -13.90
N GLN A 315 8.92 10.99 -13.47
CA GLN A 315 8.89 11.63 -12.15
C GLN A 315 7.70 12.59 -12.01
N THR A 316 7.46 13.43 -13.02
CA THR A 316 6.32 14.35 -13.01
C THR A 316 4.98 13.58 -12.96
N SER A 317 4.83 12.53 -13.76
CA SER A 317 3.62 11.69 -13.76
C SER A 317 3.28 11.16 -12.37
N ILE A 318 4.28 10.67 -11.63
CA ILE A 318 4.07 10.13 -10.29
C ILE A 318 3.78 11.23 -9.28
N GLN A 319 4.44 12.37 -9.39
CA GLN A 319 4.13 13.51 -8.51
C GLN A 319 2.69 14.00 -8.68
N LEU A 320 2.18 14.07 -9.91
CA LEU A 320 0.80 14.47 -10.19
C LEU A 320 -0.20 13.39 -9.76
N MET A 321 0.12 12.14 -9.99
CA MET A 321 -0.69 11.02 -9.50
C MET A 321 -0.78 11.01 -7.97
N ASN A 322 0.32 11.22 -7.24
CA ASN A 322 0.31 11.33 -5.78
C ASN A 322 -0.56 12.50 -5.30
N ALA A 323 -0.57 13.63 -6.01
CA ALA A 323 -1.46 14.74 -5.71
C ALA A 323 -2.94 14.38 -5.93
N ALA A 324 -3.24 13.64 -7.01
CA ALA A 324 -4.59 13.14 -7.28
C ALA A 324 -5.08 12.14 -6.22
N VAL A 325 -4.19 11.29 -5.72
CA VAL A 325 -4.48 10.35 -4.63
C VAL A 325 -4.89 11.06 -3.33
N ILE A 326 -4.21 12.16 -2.99
CA ILE A 326 -4.61 12.96 -1.81
C ILE A 326 -5.99 13.59 -2.04
N GLY A 327 -6.28 14.00 -3.26
CA GLY A 327 -7.60 14.51 -3.64
C GLY A 327 -8.70 13.44 -3.50
N LEU A 328 -8.41 12.21 -3.87
CA LEU A 328 -9.30 11.07 -3.66
C LEU A 328 -9.56 10.82 -2.16
N LEU A 329 -8.51 10.82 -1.34
CA LEU A 329 -8.64 10.72 0.12
C LEU A 329 -9.55 11.81 0.71
N ALA A 330 -9.34 13.06 0.26
CA ALA A 330 -10.10 14.21 0.77
C ALA A 330 -11.57 14.21 0.31
N ALA A 331 -11.88 13.56 -0.81
CA ALA A 331 -13.24 13.49 -1.34
C ALA A 331 -14.09 12.39 -0.70
N ILE A 332 -13.49 11.29 -0.27
CA ILE A 332 -14.21 10.14 0.30
C ILE A 332 -14.46 10.36 1.81
N TRP A 333 -13.69 11.25 2.44
CA TRP A 333 -13.73 11.51 3.87
C TRP A 333 -14.45 12.80 4.21
#